data_8e2090a3de0b566bb80582421cfc61db
#
_entry.id   8e2090a3de0b566bb80582421cfc61db
#
_cell.length_a   1.000
_cell.length_b   1.000
_cell.length_c   1.000
_cell.angle_alpha   90.00
_cell.angle_beta   90.00
_cell.angle_gamma   90.00
#
_symmetry.space_group_name_H-M   'P 1'
#
loop_
_entity.id
_entity.type
_entity.pdbx_description
1 polymer ?
#
loop_
_entity_poly.entity_id
_entity_poly.type
_entity_poly.pdbx_seq_one_letter_code
_entity_poly.pdbx_strand_id
1 'polypeptide(L)'
;MVSATDTTRPDPAEDDLKAPPAAPQAKVRRGFRPRFSFPLTARILAINVMALGVLVAGFFYLDQLQRDLMEGRLDAIAREATLLAAALGESALDTADPSEAGLDPTAAATLIHRLNLPVDTRALLFNADGTLAVDSWQLPMAPVQTAELPPPEEGRGVFGRAADAAYEWITVRLPPRTTVPLYLEPIEPQAADYPMVLSALQGTAGRAMQRTQDARLVAVVSAPIQPFRRVQGALLLVADANDVLESVRNARFTILQAFCIALGITILLSLFFAGTITRPVRRLARAAERVRAGGGRKVVIPDFTARNDEIGRLSGALRDMTDARWGRMDAI
;
A
#
# COMPACT_ATOMS: atom_id res chain seq x y z
N MET A 1 14.00 91.31 -53.95
CA MET A 1 14.77 92.30 -53.24
C MET A 1 15.86 91.53 -52.47
N VAL A 2 16.99 91.57 -53.06
CA VAL A 2 18.23 92.15 -52.53
C VAL A 2 18.71 91.43 -51.26
N SER A 3 19.85 90.92 -51.09
CA SER A 3 21.19 91.09 -51.61
C SER A 3 22.10 90.29 -50.68
N ALA A 4 22.93 89.57 -51.19
CA ALA A 4 24.40 89.70 -51.30
C ALA A 4 25.21 89.21 -50.07
N THR A 5 26.06 88.27 -50.41
CA THR A 5 27.53 88.24 -50.23
C THR A 5 28.04 88.21 -48.81
N ASP A 6 28.91 87.33 -48.45
CA ASP A 6 30.30 87.42 -48.88
C ASP A 6 31.14 86.17 -48.36
N THR A 7 31.98 85.78 -49.19
CA THR A 7 33.26 85.04 -49.16
C THR A 7 34.02 85.12 -47.84
N THR A 8 34.55 83.98 -47.38
CA THR A 8 36.01 83.86 -47.16
C THR A 8 36.38 82.41 -46.77
N ARG A 9 37.20 81.83 -47.54
CA ARG A 9 38.11 80.69 -47.24
C ARG A 9 39.37 81.29 -46.61
N PRO A 10 40.19 80.61 -45.76
CA PRO A 10 40.97 79.40 -46.08
C PRO A 10 41.20 78.45 -44.91
N ASP A 11 41.40 77.20 -45.22
CA ASP A 11 42.54 76.29 -45.16
C ASP A 11 43.31 76.07 -43.84
N PRO A 12 44.13 75.01 -43.75
CA PRO A 12 43.81 73.61 -43.38
C PRO A 12 44.56 73.19 -42.14
N ALA A 13 44.45 71.94 -41.82
CA ALA A 13 45.26 71.12 -40.86
C ALA A 13 44.57 70.84 -39.51
N GLU A 14 44.18 69.69 -39.28
CA GLU A 14 44.91 68.67 -38.59
C GLU A 14 44.07 67.42 -38.44
N ASP A 15 44.66 66.41 -38.89
CA ASP A 15 44.41 65.01 -38.79
C ASP A 15 44.16 64.57 -37.34
N ASP A 16 42.95 64.22 -37.01
CA ASP A 16 42.65 63.49 -35.76
C ASP A 16 41.77 62.31 -36.12
N LEU A 17 42.48 61.21 -36.38
CA LEU A 17 41.98 59.86 -36.45
C LEU A 17 41.21 59.50 -35.17
N LYS A 18 39.94 59.84 -35.10
CA LYS A 18 39.02 59.32 -34.08
C LYS A 18 38.65 57.88 -34.48
N ALA A 19 39.26 56.93 -33.73
CA ALA A 19 38.89 55.55 -33.74
C ALA A 19 37.34 55.36 -33.61
N PRO A 20 36.73 54.46 -34.35
CA PRO A 20 35.31 54.20 -34.24
C PRO A 20 34.92 53.71 -32.82
N PRO A 21 33.78 54.07 -32.29
CA PRO A 21 33.31 53.62 -30.97
C PRO A 21 33.18 52.11 -30.92
N ALA A 22 33.83 51.50 -29.93
CA ALA A 22 33.77 50.09 -29.67
C ALA A 22 32.28 49.63 -29.58
N ALA A 23 31.90 48.65 -30.39
CA ALA A 23 30.58 48.02 -30.32
C ALA A 23 30.31 47.50 -28.89
N PRO A 24 29.10 47.65 -28.39
CA PRO A 24 28.77 47.19 -27.05
C PRO A 24 28.94 45.66 -27.00
N GLN A 25 29.89 45.21 -26.19
CA GLN A 25 30.09 43.81 -25.90
C GLN A 25 28.79 43.26 -25.31
N ALA A 26 28.05 42.48 -26.07
CA ALA A 26 26.91 41.74 -25.59
C ALA A 26 27.38 40.84 -24.43
N LYS A 27 27.01 41.23 -23.19
CA LYS A 27 27.11 40.36 -22.02
C LYS A 27 26.36 39.10 -22.34
N VAL A 28 27.04 38.06 -22.75
CA VAL A 28 26.50 36.69 -22.79
C VAL A 28 26.04 36.38 -21.35
N ARG A 29 24.75 36.53 -21.14
CA ARG A 29 24.09 36.00 -19.96
C ARG A 29 24.32 34.49 -19.97
N ARG A 30 25.38 34.02 -19.32
CA ARG A 30 25.52 32.63 -18.94
C ARG A 30 24.30 32.28 -18.10
N GLY A 31 23.29 31.73 -18.75
CA GLY A 31 22.15 31.12 -18.07
C GLY A 31 22.72 30.11 -17.06
N PHE A 32 22.59 30.49 -15.81
CA PHE A 32 22.84 29.61 -14.67
C PHE A 32 21.77 28.49 -14.75
N ARG A 33 22.06 27.46 -15.54
CA ARG A 33 21.31 26.21 -15.44
C ARG A 33 21.82 25.55 -14.17
N PRO A 34 21.01 25.45 -13.11
CA PRO A 34 21.37 24.68 -11.94
C PRO A 34 21.55 23.24 -12.43
N ARG A 35 22.78 22.83 -12.64
CA ARG A 35 23.13 21.42 -12.71
C ARG A 35 22.96 20.90 -11.30
N PHE A 36 21.77 20.37 -10.99
CA PHE A 36 21.57 19.49 -9.85
C PHE A 36 22.44 18.26 -10.08
N SER A 37 23.72 18.38 -9.84
CA SER A 37 24.60 17.23 -9.69
C SER A 37 24.35 16.67 -8.31
N PHE A 38 23.31 15.86 -8.18
CA PHE A 38 23.11 15.08 -6.97
C PHE A 38 24.40 14.28 -6.73
N PRO A 39 25.08 14.45 -5.59
CA PRO A 39 26.22 13.64 -5.26
C PRO A 39 25.81 12.17 -5.34
N LEU A 40 26.71 11.29 -5.73
CA LEU A 40 26.45 9.85 -5.92
C LEU A 40 25.77 9.23 -4.70
N THR A 41 26.11 9.72 -3.49
CA THR A 41 25.48 9.38 -2.22
C THR A 41 23.99 9.74 -2.18
N ALA A 42 23.60 10.89 -2.74
CA ALA A 42 22.19 11.28 -2.78
C ALA A 42 21.35 10.39 -3.73
N ARG A 43 21.94 9.89 -4.82
CA ARG A 43 21.26 8.92 -5.72
C ARG A 43 21.03 7.59 -5.02
N ILE A 44 22.02 7.10 -4.28
CA ILE A 44 21.90 5.86 -3.50
C ILE A 44 20.86 6.05 -2.39
N LEU A 45 20.89 7.20 -1.71
CA LEU A 45 19.89 7.54 -0.69
C LEU A 45 18.47 7.61 -1.28
N ALA A 46 18.30 8.23 -2.44
CA ALA A 46 17.01 8.34 -3.12
C ALA A 46 16.40 6.97 -3.44
N ILE A 47 17.21 6.00 -3.89
CA ILE A 47 16.74 4.62 -4.15
C ILE A 47 16.29 3.95 -2.86
N ASN A 48 17.01 4.13 -1.75
CA ASN A 48 16.63 3.57 -0.45
C ASN A 48 15.35 4.23 0.10
N VAL A 49 15.22 5.55 -0.05
CA VAL A 49 13.99 6.30 0.34
C VAL A 49 12.81 5.87 -0.53
N MET A 50 13.02 5.61 -1.81
CA MET A 50 11.97 5.09 -2.70
C MET A 50 11.50 3.70 -2.26
N ALA A 51 12.41 2.80 -1.89
CA ALA A 51 12.06 1.48 -1.35
C ALA A 51 11.24 1.60 -0.05
N LEU A 52 11.62 2.52 0.84
CA LEU A 52 10.84 2.82 2.05
C LEU A 52 9.46 3.39 1.71
N GLY A 53 9.37 4.27 0.70
CA GLY A 53 8.11 4.82 0.20
C GLY A 53 7.15 3.73 -0.30
N VAL A 54 7.67 2.75 -1.02
CA VAL A 54 6.88 1.59 -1.49
C VAL A 54 6.36 0.77 -0.30
N LEU A 55 7.17 0.56 0.75
CA LEU A 55 6.72 -0.12 1.96
C LEU A 55 5.56 0.62 2.64
N VAL A 56 5.70 1.93 2.82
CA VAL A 56 4.67 2.77 3.45
C VAL A 56 3.39 2.77 2.61
N ALA A 57 3.50 2.91 1.29
CA ALA A 57 2.36 2.82 0.37
C ALA A 57 1.68 1.45 0.44
N GLY A 58 2.46 0.37 0.48
CA GLY A 58 1.96 -1.00 0.66
C GLY A 58 1.19 -1.18 1.97
N PHE A 59 1.67 -0.58 3.06
CA PHE A 59 0.99 -0.62 4.35
C PHE A 59 -0.38 0.09 4.32
N PHE A 60 -0.45 1.28 3.70
CA PHE A 60 -1.73 1.99 3.51
C PHE A 60 -2.68 1.23 2.60
N TYR A 61 -2.16 0.63 1.53
CA TYR A 61 -2.94 -0.21 0.63
C TYR A 61 -3.57 -1.41 1.36
N LEU A 62 -2.84 -2.05 2.26
CA LEU A 62 -3.35 -3.17 3.06
C LEU A 62 -4.48 -2.76 4.01
N ASP A 63 -4.39 -1.59 4.62
CA ASP A 63 -5.43 -1.06 5.49
C ASP A 63 -6.72 -0.78 4.71
N GLN A 64 -6.58 -0.27 3.49
CA GLN A 64 -7.72 -0.08 2.59
C GLN A 64 -8.30 -1.42 2.14
N LEU A 65 -7.45 -2.36 1.68
CA LEU A 65 -7.88 -3.69 1.25
C LEU A 65 -8.66 -4.43 2.34
N GLN A 66 -8.21 -4.33 3.59
CA GLN A 66 -8.91 -4.95 4.72
C GLN A 66 -10.32 -4.38 4.88
N ARG A 67 -10.49 -3.06 4.79
CA ARG A 67 -11.81 -2.40 4.86
C ARG A 67 -12.70 -2.85 3.72
N ASP A 68 -12.19 -2.81 2.49
CA ASP A 68 -12.95 -3.18 1.29
C ASP A 68 -13.41 -4.63 1.33
N LEU A 69 -12.57 -5.55 1.81
CA LEU A 69 -12.93 -6.97 1.98
C LEU A 69 -13.99 -7.16 3.07
N MET A 70 -13.86 -6.47 4.22
CA MET A 70 -14.87 -6.54 5.29
C MET A 70 -16.22 -5.98 4.83
N GLU A 71 -16.24 -4.84 4.17
CA GLU A 71 -17.46 -4.25 3.61
C GLU A 71 -18.07 -5.15 2.53
N GLY A 72 -17.25 -5.67 1.61
CA GLY A 72 -17.70 -6.59 0.58
C GLY A 72 -18.34 -7.87 1.15
N ARG A 73 -17.78 -8.42 2.22
CA ARG A 73 -18.34 -9.58 2.91
C ARG A 73 -19.67 -9.24 3.58
N LEU A 74 -19.75 -8.11 4.30
CA LEU A 74 -21.00 -7.63 4.89
C LEU A 74 -22.08 -7.40 3.84
N ASP A 75 -21.74 -6.80 2.71
CA ASP A 75 -22.69 -6.57 1.62
C ASP A 75 -23.19 -7.87 0.99
N ALA A 76 -22.32 -8.87 0.86
CA ALA A 76 -22.70 -10.18 0.35
C ALA A 76 -23.71 -10.86 1.28
N ILE A 77 -23.41 -10.91 2.58
CA ILE A 77 -24.30 -11.52 3.58
C ILE A 77 -25.59 -10.71 3.73
N ALA A 78 -25.55 -9.37 3.62
CA ALA A 78 -26.75 -8.53 3.67
C ALA A 78 -27.69 -8.78 2.49
N ARG A 79 -27.15 -8.99 1.29
CA ARG A 79 -27.97 -9.42 0.12
C ARG A 79 -28.59 -10.79 0.35
N GLU A 80 -27.82 -11.74 0.86
CA GLU A 80 -28.31 -13.07 1.21
C GLU A 80 -29.43 -13.02 2.26
N ALA A 81 -29.20 -12.27 3.34
CA ALA A 81 -30.21 -12.06 4.38
C ALA A 81 -31.50 -11.45 3.83
N THR A 82 -31.39 -10.48 2.92
CA THR A 82 -32.57 -9.83 2.32
C THR A 82 -33.34 -10.80 1.43
N LEU A 83 -32.65 -11.62 0.63
CA LEU A 83 -33.29 -12.64 -0.19
C LEU A 83 -33.97 -13.73 0.64
N LEU A 84 -33.31 -14.19 1.72
CA LEU A 84 -33.87 -15.14 2.66
C LEU A 84 -35.10 -14.59 3.39
N ALA A 85 -35.01 -13.34 3.87
CA ALA A 85 -36.13 -12.69 4.54
C ALA A 85 -37.33 -12.50 3.61
N ALA A 86 -37.09 -12.20 2.31
CA ALA A 86 -38.16 -12.12 1.32
C ALA A 86 -38.80 -13.48 1.06
N ALA A 87 -37.98 -14.54 0.91
CA ALA A 87 -38.48 -15.91 0.71
C ALA A 87 -39.27 -16.43 1.93
N LEU A 88 -38.81 -16.12 3.14
CA LEU A 88 -39.51 -16.44 4.38
C LEU A 88 -40.85 -15.69 4.46
N GLY A 89 -40.87 -14.42 4.07
CA GLY A 89 -42.09 -13.61 4.03
C GLY A 89 -43.14 -14.13 3.05
N GLU A 90 -42.72 -14.80 1.97
CA GLU A 90 -43.65 -15.35 0.99
C GLU A 90 -44.15 -16.76 1.36
N SER A 91 -43.28 -17.61 1.95
CA SER A 91 -43.54 -19.04 2.10
C SER A 91 -43.77 -19.54 3.51
N ALA A 92 -43.36 -18.79 4.52
CA ALA A 92 -43.41 -19.20 5.95
C ALA A 92 -44.47 -18.45 6.77
N LEU A 93 -45.38 -17.75 6.12
CA LEU A 93 -46.47 -17.09 6.85
C LEU A 93 -47.62 -18.05 7.01
N ASP A 94 -48.17 -18.10 8.24
CA ASP A 94 -49.44 -18.74 8.47
C ASP A 94 -50.55 -17.86 7.88
N THR A 95 -51.10 -18.31 6.74
CA THR A 95 -52.15 -17.60 6.01
C THR A 95 -53.55 -17.95 6.52
N ALA A 96 -53.66 -18.79 7.54
CA ALA A 96 -54.96 -19.29 8.05
C ALA A 96 -55.78 -18.17 8.71
N ASP A 97 -55.12 -17.16 9.31
CA ASP A 97 -55.80 -16.00 9.85
C ASP A 97 -54.98 -14.73 9.64
N PRO A 98 -55.40 -13.79 8.77
CA PRO A 98 -54.67 -12.54 8.47
C PRO A 98 -54.52 -11.61 9.67
N SER A 99 -55.28 -11.79 10.74
CA SER A 99 -55.23 -10.95 11.94
C SER A 99 -54.20 -11.44 12.98
N GLU A 100 -53.86 -12.72 12.94
CA GLU A 100 -52.85 -13.38 13.79
C GLU A 100 -51.68 -13.93 12.99
N ALA A 101 -51.49 -13.44 11.78
CA ALA A 101 -50.43 -13.92 10.87
C ALA A 101 -49.05 -13.79 11.53
N GLY A 102 -48.58 -14.90 12.07
CA GLY A 102 -47.24 -15.11 12.60
C GLY A 102 -46.39 -15.92 11.64
N LEU A 103 -45.12 -16.06 11.92
CA LEU A 103 -44.24 -16.99 11.18
C LEU A 103 -44.58 -18.42 11.63
N ASP A 104 -44.87 -19.31 10.64
CA ASP A 104 -44.94 -20.73 10.90
C ASP A 104 -43.54 -21.31 11.09
N PRO A 105 -43.15 -21.73 12.32
CA PRO A 105 -41.79 -22.22 12.57
C PRO A 105 -41.43 -23.45 11.75
N THR A 106 -42.45 -24.29 11.41
CA THR A 106 -42.23 -25.53 10.67
C THR A 106 -41.93 -25.27 9.19
N ALA A 107 -42.69 -24.35 8.60
CA ALA A 107 -42.46 -23.91 7.21
C ALA A 107 -41.14 -23.17 7.09
N ALA A 108 -40.84 -22.27 8.05
CA ALA A 108 -39.58 -21.54 8.10
C ALA A 108 -38.35 -22.45 8.27
N ALA A 109 -38.42 -23.43 9.20
CA ALA A 109 -37.39 -24.45 9.40
C ALA A 109 -37.16 -25.29 8.11
N THR A 110 -38.24 -25.69 7.45
CA THR A 110 -38.16 -26.44 6.18
C THR A 110 -37.49 -25.62 5.08
N LEU A 111 -37.81 -24.34 4.98
CA LEU A 111 -37.19 -23.44 4.00
C LEU A 111 -35.70 -23.26 4.28
N ILE A 112 -35.32 -22.96 5.52
CA ILE A 112 -33.92 -22.80 5.95
C ILE A 112 -33.12 -24.09 5.66
N HIS A 113 -33.70 -25.25 5.94
CA HIS A 113 -33.09 -26.53 5.66
C HIS A 113 -32.90 -26.78 4.13
N ARG A 114 -33.89 -26.43 3.30
CA ARG A 114 -33.80 -26.56 1.83
C ARG A 114 -32.75 -25.65 1.20
N LEU A 115 -32.55 -24.48 1.76
CA LEU A 115 -31.58 -23.48 1.27
C LEU A 115 -30.13 -23.85 1.59
N ASN A 116 -29.93 -24.89 2.40
CA ASN A 116 -28.62 -25.48 2.69
C ASN A 116 -27.56 -24.40 2.99
N LEU A 117 -27.83 -23.60 4.02
CA LEU A 117 -26.89 -22.54 4.44
C LEU A 117 -25.49 -23.11 4.69
N PRO A 118 -24.43 -22.35 4.41
CA PRO A 118 -23.08 -22.75 4.78
C PRO A 118 -23.00 -23.16 6.25
N VAL A 119 -22.20 -24.19 6.57
CA VAL A 119 -22.03 -24.73 7.92
C VAL A 119 -21.63 -23.66 8.95
N ASP A 120 -20.90 -22.66 8.48
CA ASP A 120 -20.40 -21.54 9.30
C ASP A 120 -21.38 -20.37 9.37
N THR A 121 -22.62 -20.55 8.86
CA THR A 121 -23.65 -19.51 8.90
C THR A 121 -24.81 -19.99 9.77
N ARG A 122 -25.09 -19.22 10.84
CA ARG A 122 -26.24 -19.44 11.72
C ARG A 122 -27.35 -18.48 11.34
N ALA A 123 -28.56 -18.99 11.18
CA ALA A 123 -29.77 -18.21 10.97
C ALA A 123 -30.66 -18.28 12.20
N LEU A 124 -30.97 -17.13 12.77
CA LEU A 124 -31.91 -16.97 13.87
C LEU A 124 -33.13 -16.21 13.36
N LEU A 125 -34.28 -16.77 13.54
CA LEU A 125 -35.54 -16.18 13.13
C LEU A 125 -36.36 -15.76 14.34
N PHE A 126 -36.71 -14.48 14.37
CA PHE A 126 -37.51 -13.90 15.46
C PHE A 126 -38.89 -13.51 14.98
N ASN A 127 -39.89 -13.79 15.80
CA ASN A 127 -41.28 -13.32 15.62
C ASN A 127 -41.38 -11.80 15.83
N ALA A 128 -42.52 -11.22 15.49
CA ALA A 128 -42.80 -9.81 15.68
C ALA A 128 -42.79 -9.38 17.16
N ASP A 129 -43.09 -10.31 18.10
CA ASP A 129 -43.03 -10.12 19.54
C ASP A 129 -41.60 -10.19 20.11
N GLY A 130 -40.61 -10.56 19.28
CA GLY A 130 -39.21 -10.67 19.69
C GLY A 130 -38.81 -12.06 20.21
N THR A 131 -39.71 -13.02 20.22
CA THR A 131 -39.41 -14.41 20.60
C THR A 131 -38.67 -15.12 19.49
N LEU A 132 -37.76 -16.05 19.83
CA LEU A 132 -37.06 -16.89 18.85
C LEU A 132 -38.04 -17.93 18.26
N ALA A 133 -38.24 -17.93 16.95
CA ALA A 133 -39.06 -18.87 16.24
C ALA A 133 -38.27 -20.10 15.76
N VAL A 134 -37.08 -19.86 15.15
CA VAL A 134 -36.24 -20.92 14.59
C VAL A 134 -34.76 -20.57 14.79
N ASP A 135 -33.95 -21.59 15.13
CA ASP A 135 -32.50 -21.55 15.13
C ASP A 135 -31.95 -22.62 14.22
N SER A 136 -31.24 -22.24 13.19
CA SER A 136 -30.71 -23.19 12.20
C SER A 136 -29.78 -24.24 12.79
N TRP A 137 -29.10 -23.94 13.90
CA TRP A 137 -28.21 -24.89 14.57
C TRP A 137 -28.95 -25.94 15.40
N GLN A 138 -30.21 -25.69 15.75
CA GLN A 138 -31.06 -26.65 16.44
C GLN A 138 -31.84 -27.55 15.47
N LEU A 139 -31.80 -27.28 14.17
CA LEU A 139 -32.43 -28.12 13.17
C LEU A 139 -31.61 -29.41 12.97
N PRO A 140 -32.28 -30.58 12.79
CA PRO A 140 -31.57 -31.82 12.48
C PRO A 140 -30.79 -31.62 11.17
N MET A 141 -29.48 -31.55 11.27
CA MET A 141 -28.61 -31.38 10.11
C MET A 141 -28.61 -32.63 9.26
N ALA A 142 -28.62 -32.45 7.95
CA ALA A 142 -28.22 -33.49 7.00
C ALA A 142 -26.79 -33.98 7.34
N PRO A 143 -26.45 -35.27 7.02
CA PRO A 143 -25.18 -35.84 7.42
C PRO A 143 -24.02 -34.90 7.02
N VAL A 144 -23.23 -34.56 8.01
CA VAL A 144 -22.06 -33.69 7.87
C VAL A 144 -21.16 -34.27 6.79
N GLN A 145 -21.04 -33.57 5.67
CA GLN A 145 -19.96 -33.88 4.71
C GLN A 145 -18.66 -33.48 5.45
N THR A 146 -17.92 -34.48 5.89
CA THR A 146 -16.56 -34.26 6.41
C THR A 146 -15.73 -33.67 5.28
N ALA A 147 -15.57 -32.35 5.28
CA ALA A 147 -14.54 -31.72 4.47
C ALA A 147 -13.20 -32.23 5.01
N GLU A 148 -12.39 -32.79 4.13
CA GLU A 148 -11.00 -33.12 4.50
C GLU A 148 -10.35 -31.86 5.08
N LEU A 149 -9.78 -31.99 6.29
CA LEU A 149 -8.99 -30.90 6.84
C LEU A 149 -7.92 -30.51 5.81
N PRO A 150 -7.75 -29.22 5.56
CA PRO A 150 -6.64 -28.79 4.71
C PRO A 150 -5.36 -29.41 5.27
N PRO A 151 -4.46 -29.94 4.41
CA PRO A 151 -3.26 -30.58 4.84
C PRO A 151 -2.51 -29.64 5.79
N PRO A 152 -1.92 -30.14 6.90
CA PRO A 152 -1.12 -29.31 7.79
C PRO A 152 -0.12 -28.55 6.93
N GLU A 153 0.04 -27.26 7.15
CA GLU A 153 0.91 -26.37 6.37
C GLU A 153 2.38 -26.86 6.45
N GLU A 154 2.64 -28.02 5.81
CA GLU A 154 3.95 -28.58 5.61
C GLU A 154 4.65 -27.74 4.56
N GLY A 155 5.59 -26.89 5.02
CA GLY A 155 6.51 -26.26 4.09
C GLY A 155 6.81 -24.78 4.24
N ARG A 156 6.38 -24.12 5.30
CA ARG A 156 6.99 -22.82 5.60
C ARG A 156 8.40 -23.05 6.11
N GLY A 157 9.39 -22.93 5.22
CA GLY A 157 10.81 -23.06 5.57
C GLY A 157 11.21 -22.13 6.72
N VAL A 158 12.43 -22.25 7.20
CA VAL A 158 12.99 -21.46 8.32
C VAL A 158 12.71 -19.97 8.16
N PHE A 159 12.70 -19.46 6.92
CA PHE A 159 12.36 -18.07 6.59
C PHE A 159 10.89 -17.72 6.86
N GLY A 160 9.95 -18.62 6.60
CA GLY A 160 8.54 -18.40 6.91
C GLY A 160 8.31 -18.27 8.41
N ARG A 161 8.90 -19.17 9.21
CA ARG A 161 8.82 -19.11 10.67
C ARG A 161 9.47 -17.86 11.27
N ALA A 162 10.60 -17.40 10.72
CA ALA A 162 11.24 -16.17 11.14
C ALA A 162 10.39 -14.94 10.79
N ALA A 163 9.73 -14.96 9.64
CA ALA A 163 8.81 -13.89 9.22
C ALA A 163 7.55 -13.85 10.09
N ASP A 164 6.98 -15.02 10.44
CA ASP A 164 5.84 -15.12 11.35
C ASP A 164 6.20 -14.62 12.75
N ALA A 165 7.37 -14.99 13.29
CA ALA A 165 7.86 -14.51 14.58
C ALA A 165 8.14 -13.00 14.58
N ALA A 166 8.71 -12.46 13.51
CA ALA A 166 8.91 -11.02 13.35
C ALA A 166 7.57 -10.27 13.24
N TYR A 167 6.62 -10.84 12.52
CA TYR A 167 5.28 -10.29 12.39
C TYR A 167 4.54 -10.29 13.74
N GLU A 168 4.57 -11.38 14.48
CA GLU A 168 3.98 -11.46 15.83
C GLU A 168 4.61 -10.42 16.77
N TRP A 169 5.92 -10.27 16.73
CA TRP A 169 6.62 -9.27 17.53
C TRP A 169 6.22 -7.83 17.18
N ILE A 170 5.98 -7.53 15.89
CA ILE A 170 5.53 -6.21 15.43
C ILE A 170 4.05 -5.97 15.80
N THR A 171 3.19 -6.97 15.57
CA THR A 171 1.75 -6.83 15.78
C THR A 171 1.35 -6.77 17.25
N VAL A 172 2.07 -7.48 18.13
CA VAL A 172 1.87 -7.40 19.58
C VAL A 172 2.18 -6.00 20.12
N ARG A 173 3.10 -5.27 19.48
CA ARG A 173 3.45 -3.90 19.88
C ARG A 173 2.60 -2.80 19.28
N LEU A 174 1.87 -3.06 18.19
CA LEU A 174 0.93 -2.08 17.64
C LEU A 174 -0.47 -2.33 18.22
N PRO A 175 -1.10 -1.35 18.85
CA PRO A 175 -2.45 -1.49 19.34
C PRO A 175 -3.39 -1.80 18.16
N PRO A 176 -4.38 -2.70 18.34
CA PRO A 176 -5.36 -2.98 17.30
C PRO A 176 -6.12 -1.70 16.97
N ARG A 177 -6.04 -1.26 15.71
CA ARG A 177 -6.64 0.01 15.25
C ARG A 177 -8.15 -0.05 15.06
N THR A 178 -8.75 -1.23 15.10
CA THR A 178 -10.19 -1.43 14.96
C THR A 178 -10.74 -2.11 16.22
N THR A 179 -11.44 -1.36 17.03
CA THR A 179 -12.28 -1.91 18.09
C THR A 179 -13.55 -2.47 17.46
N VAL A 180 -13.48 -3.74 17.06
CA VAL A 180 -14.67 -4.48 16.61
C VAL A 180 -15.46 -4.86 17.87
N PRO A 181 -16.77 -4.55 17.96
CA PRO A 181 -17.58 -4.89 19.12
C PRO A 181 -17.62 -6.40 19.36
N LEU A 182 -17.76 -6.79 20.62
CA LEU A 182 -17.80 -8.18 21.02
C LEU A 182 -19.19 -8.76 20.69
N TYR A 183 -19.23 -9.89 20.00
CA TYR A 183 -20.43 -10.70 19.83
C TYR A 183 -20.61 -11.57 21.07
N LEU A 184 -21.70 -11.33 21.81
CA LEU A 184 -22.10 -12.16 22.93
C LEU A 184 -23.20 -13.11 22.44
N GLU A 185 -22.97 -14.38 22.60
CA GLU A 185 -23.95 -15.42 22.28
C GLU A 185 -24.72 -15.79 23.56
N PRO A 186 -25.98 -15.38 23.66
CA PRO A 186 -26.81 -15.76 24.79
C PRO A 186 -27.26 -17.22 24.70
N ILE A 187 -27.48 -17.87 25.85
CA ILE A 187 -27.93 -19.26 25.94
C ILE A 187 -29.36 -19.40 25.36
N GLU A 188 -30.21 -18.43 25.62
CA GLU A 188 -31.57 -18.33 25.07
C GLU A 188 -31.68 -17.02 24.32
N PRO A 189 -31.46 -17.04 22.96
CA PRO A 189 -31.46 -15.81 22.17
C PRO A 189 -32.86 -15.15 22.15
N GLN A 190 -32.90 -13.87 22.50
CA GLN A 190 -34.08 -13.02 22.37
C GLN A 190 -33.76 -11.80 21.50
N ALA A 191 -34.76 -11.23 20.86
CA ALA A 191 -34.56 -10.03 20.05
C ALA A 191 -33.91 -8.87 20.81
N ALA A 192 -34.20 -8.80 22.11
CA ALA A 192 -33.66 -7.77 23.02
C ALA A 192 -32.14 -7.84 23.18
N ASP A 193 -31.53 -9.02 22.98
CA ASP A 193 -30.08 -9.22 23.07
C ASP A 193 -29.34 -8.66 21.85
N TYR A 194 -30.08 -8.41 20.77
CA TYR A 194 -29.54 -7.98 19.50
C TYR A 194 -30.12 -6.65 19.03
N PRO A 195 -29.48 -5.51 19.29
CA PRO A 195 -30.01 -4.19 18.91
C PRO A 195 -30.34 -4.08 17.39
N MET A 196 -29.64 -4.86 16.55
CA MET A 196 -29.91 -4.90 15.11
C MET A 196 -31.21 -5.65 14.79
N VAL A 197 -31.56 -6.66 15.55
CA VAL A 197 -32.86 -7.36 15.42
C VAL A 197 -34.01 -6.43 15.79
N LEU A 198 -33.86 -5.65 16.86
CA LEU A 198 -34.86 -4.63 17.24
C LEU A 198 -35.07 -3.60 16.13
N SER A 199 -33.98 -3.18 15.48
CA SER A 199 -34.06 -2.27 14.29
C SER A 199 -34.75 -2.94 13.11
N ALA A 200 -34.48 -4.23 12.88
CA ALA A 200 -35.13 -5.00 11.83
C ALA A 200 -36.63 -5.18 12.07
N LEU A 201 -37.06 -5.43 13.32
CA LEU A 201 -38.47 -5.45 13.69
C LEU A 201 -39.15 -4.10 13.47
N GLN A 202 -38.42 -3.00 13.47
CA GLN A 202 -38.90 -1.66 13.09
C GLN A 202 -38.81 -1.39 11.54
N GLY A 203 -38.39 -2.39 10.77
CA GLY A 203 -38.28 -2.30 9.31
C GLY A 203 -36.95 -1.83 8.78
N THR A 204 -35.93 -1.68 9.62
CA THR A 204 -34.59 -1.23 9.20
C THR A 204 -33.59 -2.35 9.33
N ALA A 205 -33.01 -2.78 8.20
CA ALA A 205 -31.94 -3.78 8.18
C ALA A 205 -30.67 -3.25 8.88
N GLY A 206 -30.01 -4.12 9.65
CA GLY A 206 -28.76 -3.80 10.32
C GLY A 206 -27.63 -4.70 9.84
N ARG A 207 -26.39 -4.19 9.88
CA ARG A 207 -25.18 -4.98 9.57
C ARG A 207 -24.00 -4.52 10.41
N ALA A 208 -23.21 -5.44 10.92
CA ALA A 208 -21.97 -5.12 11.65
C ALA A 208 -20.99 -6.29 11.61
N MET A 209 -19.69 -5.96 11.62
CA MET A 209 -18.68 -6.93 11.98
C MET A 209 -18.56 -6.98 13.51
N GLN A 210 -18.49 -8.18 14.06
CA GLN A 210 -18.30 -8.40 15.49
C GLN A 210 -17.21 -9.45 15.70
N ARG A 211 -16.69 -9.53 16.92
CA ARG A 211 -15.69 -10.53 17.29
C ARG A 211 -16.25 -11.43 18.39
N THR A 212 -16.14 -12.72 18.23
CA THR A 212 -16.48 -13.69 19.27
C THR A 212 -15.44 -13.69 20.39
N GLN A 213 -15.77 -14.33 21.54
CA GLN A 213 -14.84 -14.50 22.66
C GLN A 213 -13.58 -15.25 22.28
N ASP A 214 -13.67 -16.18 21.30
CA ASP A 214 -12.55 -16.92 20.73
C ASP A 214 -11.73 -16.11 19.70
N ALA A 215 -11.90 -14.79 19.67
CA ALA A 215 -11.24 -13.86 18.76
C ALA A 215 -11.54 -14.09 17.27
N ARG A 216 -12.54 -14.91 16.91
CA ARG A 216 -13.01 -15.07 15.54
C ARG A 216 -13.82 -13.88 15.08
N LEU A 217 -13.73 -13.53 13.81
CA LEU A 217 -14.51 -12.46 13.20
C LEU A 217 -15.80 -13.03 12.64
N VAL A 218 -16.92 -12.41 12.99
CA VAL A 218 -18.24 -12.78 12.49
C VAL A 218 -18.93 -11.57 11.89
N ALA A 219 -19.58 -11.79 10.75
CA ALA A 219 -20.47 -10.81 10.14
C ALA A 219 -21.88 -11.08 10.64
N VAL A 220 -22.48 -10.08 11.26
CA VAL A 220 -23.83 -10.14 11.81
C VAL A 220 -24.72 -9.22 11.01
N VAL A 221 -25.78 -9.76 10.43
CA VAL A 221 -26.71 -9.02 9.57
C VAL A 221 -28.14 -9.33 9.97
N SER A 222 -28.95 -8.31 10.15
CA SER A 222 -30.39 -8.44 10.39
C SER A 222 -31.19 -7.91 9.22
N ALA A 223 -32.23 -8.64 8.84
CA ALA A 223 -33.16 -8.26 7.78
C ALA A 223 -34.61 -8.39 8.26
N PRO A 224 -35.47 -7.40 7.99
CA PRO A 224 -36.87 -7.48 8.31
C PRO A 224 -37.61 -8.47 7.38
N ILE A 225 -38.48 -9.27 7.92
CA ILE A 225 -39.38 -10.11 7.15
C ILE A 225 -40.68 -9.32 6.96
N GLN A 226 -40.88 -8.81 5.74
CA GLN A 226 -41.95 -7.88 5.42
C GLN A 226 -42.78 -8.35 4.21
N PRO A 227 -43.78 -9.18 4.39
CA PRO A 227 -44.78 -9.36 3.36
C PRO A 227 -45.72 -8.12 3.38
N PHE A 228 -46.01 -7.59 2.19
CA PHE A 228 -47.01 -6.50 2.06
C PHE A 228 -46.84 -5.28 3.00
N ARG A 229 -45.60 -4.83 3.23
CA ARG A 229 -45.25 -3.66 4.06
C ARG A 229 -45.49 -3.79 5.57
N ARG A 230 -45.82 -4.93 6.09
CA ARG A 230 -45.95 -5.19 7.53
C ARG A 230 -44.82 -6.10 7.99
N VAL A 231 -44.06 -5.70 9.01
CA VAL A 231 -43.02 -6.53 9.59
C VAL A 231 -43.68 -7.65 10.41
N GLN A 232 -43.45 -8.90 10.03
CA GLN A 232 -43.94 -10.09 10.70
C GLN A 232 -42.86 -10.77 11.54
N GLY A 233 -41.62 -10.37 11.36
CA GLY A 233 -40.47 -10.90 12.09
C GLY A 233 -39.15 -10.31 11.60
N ALA A 234 -38.09 -10.85 12.13
CA ALA A 234 -36.71 -10.47 11.73
C ALA A 234 -35.84 -11.71 11.57
N LEU A 235 -35.04 -11.72 10.54
CA LEU A 235 -33.98 -12.70 10.32
C LEU A 235 -32.65 -12.11 10.80
N LEU A 236 -31.89 -12.85 11.60
CA LEU A 236 -30.52 -12.55 11.95
C LEU A 236 -29.61 -13.63 11.36
N LEU A 237 -28.71 -13.24 10.49
CA LEU A 237 -27.63 -14.10 9.99
C LEU A 237 -26.33 -13.77 10.72
N VAL A 238 -25.67 -14.81 11.23
CA VAL A 238 -24.34 -14.74 11.82
C VAL A 238 -23.44 -15.66 11.01
N ALA A 239 -22.54 -15.09 10.25
CA ALA A 239 -21.65 -15.83 9.36
C ALA A 239 -20.18 -15.64 9.75
N ASP A 240 -19.38 -16.70 9.67
CA ASP A 240 -17.94 -16.61 9.86
C ASP A 240 -17.30 -15.72 8.76
N ALA A 241 -16.40 -14.89 9.19
CA ALA A 241 -15.64 -13.98 8.32
C ALA A 241 -14.11 -14.12 8.51
N ASN A 242 -13.66 -15.25 9.04
CA ASN A 242 -12.22 -15.51 9.24
C ASN A 242 -11.46 -15.66 7.90
N ASP A 243 -12.15 -16.05 6.82
CA ASP A 243 -11.64 -16.05 5.45
C ASP A 243 -11.09 -14.68 5.02
N VAL A 244 -11.73 -13.60 5.47
CA VAL A 244 -11.25 -12.22 5.25
C VAL A 244 -9.93 -12.00 5.98
N LEU A 245 -9.80 -12.44 7.23
CA LEU A 245 -8.56 -12.29 8.01
C LEU A 245 -7.40 -13.08 7.37
N GLU A 246 -7.66 -14.28 6.87
CA GLU A 246 -6.66 -15.09 6.17
C GLU A 246 -6.23 -14.45 4.86
N SER A 247 -7.18 -13.95 4.08
CA SER A 247 -6.88 -13.23 2.84
C SER A 247 -6.00 -12.01 3.08
N VAL A 248 -6.32 -11.21 4.11
CA VAL A 248 -5.51 -10.05 4.52
C VAL A 248 -4.12 -10.47 5.01
N ARG A 249 -4.03 -11.55 5.79
CA ARG A 249 -2.75 -12.07 6.28
C ARG A 249 -1.85 -12.52 5.12
N ASN A 250 -2.41 -13.24 4.15
CA ASN A 250 -1.69 -13.70 2.97
C ASN A 250 -1.24 -12.53 2.10
N ALA A 251 -2.08 -11.52 1.90
CA ALA A 251 -1.71 -10.30 1.18
C ALA A 251 -0.58 -9.55 1.89
N ARG A 252 -0.62 -9.42 3.22
CA ARG A 252 0.46 -8.81 4.02
C ARG A 252 1.77 -9.55 3.86
N PHE A 253 1.74 -10.88 3.92
CA PHE A 253 2.94 -11.70 3.74
C PHE A 253 3.54 -11.51 2.35
N THR A 254 2.73 -11.53 1.30
CA THR A 254 3.17 -11.32 -0.09
C THR A 254 3.83 -9.95 -0.27
N ILE A 255 3.24 -8.89 0.29
CA ILE A 255 3.81 -7.53 0.19
C ILE A 255 5.12 -7.44 0.98
N LEU A 256 5.18 -8.02 2.18
CA LEU A 256 6.41 -8.05 2.98
C LEU A 256 7.53 -8.80 2.26
N GLN A 257 7.23 -9.95 1.65
CA GLN A 257 8.17 -10.72 0.85
C GLN A 257 8.70 -9.92 -0.34
N ALA A 258 7.81 -9.30 -1.10
CA ALA A 258 8.19 -8.43 -2.23
C ALA A 258 9.09 -7.27 -1.79
N PHE A 259 8.76 -6.65 -0.66
CA PHE A 259 9.58 -5.59 -0.07
C PHE A 259 10.98 -6.09 0.34
N CYS A 260 11.07 -7.23 1.03
CA CYS A 260 12.37 -7.81 1.42
C CYS A 260 13.24 -8.12 0.21
N ILE A 261 12.66 -8.64 -0.88
CA ILE A 261 13.36 -8.89 -2.14
C ILE A 261 13.85 -7.56 -2.74
N ALA A 262 12.99 -6.56 -2.85
CA ALA A 262 13.35 -5.24 -3.39
C ALA A 262 14.45 -4.57 -2.56
N LEU A 263 14.36 -4.63 -1.23
CA LEU A 263 15.37 -4.10 -0.31
C LEU A 263 16.71 -4.83 -0.48
N GLY A 264 16.68 -6.17 -0.58
CA GLY A 264 17.88 -6.98 -0.83
C GLY A 264 18.56 -6.60 -2.14
N ILE A 265 17.81 -6.48 -3.22
CA ILE A 265 18.32 -6.03 -4.53
C ILE A 265 18.93 -4.63 -4.41
N THR A 266 18.26 -3.71 -3.71
CA THR A 266 18.73 -2.33 -3.53
C THR A 266 20.04 -2.28 -2.75
N ILE A 267 20.17 -3.07 -1.68
CA ILE A 267 21.40 -3.17 -0.89
C ILE A 267 22.54 -3.74 -1.74
N LEU A 268 22.30 -4.83 -2.46
CA LEU A 268 23.30 -5.46 -3.35
C LEU A 268 23.76 -4.49 -4.42
N LEU A 269 22.84 -3.77 -5.05
CA LEU A 269 23.15 -2.78 -6.07
C LEU A 269 23.94 -1.60 -5.49
N SER A 270 23.59 -1.13 -4.29
CA SER A 270 24.32 -0.08 -3.58
C SER A 270 25.77 -0.50 -3.27
N LEU A 271 25.96 -1.73 -2.78
CA LEU A 271 27.29 -2.27 -2.51
C LEU A 271 28.13 -2.44 -3.77
N PHE A 272 27.49 -2.91 -4.84
CA PHE A 272 28.11 -3.04 -6.15
C PHE A 272 28.59 -1.67 -6.69
N PHE A 273 27.75 -0.65 -6.69
CA PHE A 273 28.12 0.70 -7.13
C PHE A 273 29.17 1.34 -6.21
N ALA A 274 29.07 1.12 -4.90
CA ALA A 274 30.09 1.60 -3.97
C ALA A 274 31.47 0.99 -4.28
N GLY A 275 31.53 -0.29 -4.61
CA GLY A 275 32.76 -1.00 -4.96
C GLY A 275 33.31 -0.62 -6.33
N THR A 276 32.43 -0.58 -7.35
CA THR A 276 32.82 -0.46 -8.76
C THR A 276 33.07 0.98 -9.19
N ILE A 277 32.36 1.94 -8.62
CA ILE A 277 32.41 3.35 -9.07
C ILE A 277 32.93 4.26 -7.96
N THR A 278 32.31 4.24 -6.79
CA THR A 278 32.58 5.24 -5.74
C THR A 278 34.00 5.12 -5.19
N ARG A 279 34.46 3.92 -4.89
CA ARG A 279 35.80 3.67 -4.35
C ARG A 279 36.92 4.04 -5.32
N PRO A 280 36.92 3.59 -6.61
CA PRO A 280 37.92 4.01 -7.58
C PRO A 280 37.97 5.51 -7.83
N VAL A 281 36.82 6.15 -8.06
CA VAL A 281 36.74 7.60 -8.27
C VAL A 281 37.29 8.38 -7.06
N ARG A 282 36.96 7.97 -5.86
CA ARG A 282 37.47 8.61 -4.63
C ARG A 282 38.97 8.40 -4.44
N ARG A 283 39.53 7.25 -4.90
CA ARG A 283 40.98 7.02 -4.88
C ARG A 283 41.70 7.93 -5.87
N LEU A 284 41.19 8.07 -7.11
CA LEU A 284 41.72 8.97 -8.10
C LEU A 284 41.66 10.43 -7.67
N ALA A 285 40.53 10.87 -7.10
CA ALA A 285 40.37 12.23 -6.59
C ALA A 285 41.38 12.56 -5.47
N ARG A 286 41.62 11.63 -4.55
CA ARG A 286 42.63 11.80 -3.50
C ARG A 286 44.06 11.79 -4.05
N ALA A 287 44.37 11.03 -5.11
CA ALA A 287 45.64 11.04 -5.77
C ALA A 287 45.88 12.39 -6.47
N ALA A 288 44.89 12.89 -7.23
CA ALA A 288 44.95 14.21 -7.87
C ALA A 288 45.16 15.35 -6.86
N GLU A 289 44.46 15.31 -5.69
CA GLU A 289 44.64 16.29 -4.63
C GLU A 289 46.05 16.29 -4.04
N ARG A 290 46.65 15.10 -3.85
CA ARG A 290 48.03 14.98 -3.36
C ARG A 290 49.06 15.50 -4.37
N VAL A 291 48.84 15.26 -5.67
CA VAL A 291 49.66 15.82 -6.73
C VAL A 291 49.55 17.35 -6.77
N ARG A 292 48.35 17.89 -6.57
CA ARG A 292 48.12 19.34 -6.51
C ARG A 292 48.81 20.00 -5.29
N ALA A 293 48.79 19.33 -4.15
CA ALA A 293 49.42 19.83 -2.90
C ALA A 293 50.96 19.76 -2.87
N GLY A 294 51.60 19.43 -4.01
CA GLY A 294 53.08 19.44 -4.11
C GLY A 294 53.76 18.18 -3.56
N GLY A 295 53.00 17.13 -3.34
CA GLY A 295 53.57 15.81 -2.96
C GLY A 295 54.44 15.30 -4.12
N GLY A 296 55.79 15.37 -3.92
CA GLY A 296 56.79 15.06 -4.90
C GLY A 296 56.62 13.72 -5.62
N ARG A 297 57.62 13.28 -6.41
CA ARG A 297 57.68 12.07 -7.26
C ARG A 297 57.22 10.75 -6.58
N LYS A 298 56.90 10.75 -5.28
CA LYS A 298 56.41 9.62 -4.47
C LYS A 298 54.88 9.43 -4.47
N VAL A 299 54.09 10.26 -5.16
CA VAL A 299 52.62 10.07 -5.22
C VAL A 299 52.30 8.97 -6.24
N VAL A 300 51.98 7.80 -5.71
CA VAL A 300 51.53 6.68 -6.54
C VAL A 300 50.08 6.93 -6.95
N ILE A 301 49.82 7.08 -8.24
CA ILE A 301 48.48 7.17 -8.82
C ILE A 301 47.97 5.74 -8.99
N PRO A 302 46.75 5.40 -8.45
CA PRO A 302 46.18 4.08 -8.61
C PRO A 302 45.99 3.77 -10.12
N ASP A 303 46.47 2.60 -10.54
CA ASP A 303 46.30 2.15 -11.92
C ASP A 303 44.99 1.43 -12.14
N PHE A 304 44.10 2.04 -12.93
CA PHE A 304 42.84 1.47 -13.35
C PHE A 304 42.77 1.35 -14.89
N THR A 305 43.89 1.44 -15.59
CA THR A 305 43.93 1.43 -17.08
C THR A 305 43.50 0.10 -17.69
N ALA A 306 43.53 -1.00 -16.92
CA ALA A 306 42.97 -2.30 -17.31
C ALA A 306 41.42 -2.29 -17.44
N ARG A 307 40.73 -1.23 -17.00
CA ARG A 307 39.29 -1.09 -17.16
C ARG A 307 38.97 -0.41 -18.49
N ASN A 308 38.01 -0.98 -19.23
CA ASN A 308 37.54 -0.43 -20.52
C ASN A 308 36.43 0.61 -20.38
N ASP A 309 36.33 1.29 -19.20
CA ASP A 309 35.30 2.29 -18.89
C ASP A 309 35.89 3.70 -18.72
N GLU A 310 35.04 4.68 -18.43
CA GLU A 310 35.43 6.07 -18.23
C GLU A 310 36.43 6.24 -17.08
N ILE A 311 36.39 5.35 -16.07
CA ILE A 311 37.31 5.37 -14.91
C ILE A 311 38.72 4.95 -15.37
N GLY A 312 38.82 3.96 -16.26
CA GLY A 312 40.08 3.56 -16.85
C GLY A 312 40.70 4.68 -17.67
N ARG A 313 39.93 5.33 -18.53
CA ARG A 313 40.37 6.48 -19.33
C ARG A 313 40.81 7.67 -18.46
N LEU A 314 40.04 7.97 -17.39
CA LEU A 314 40.40 9.03 -16.43
C LEU A 314 41.69 8.71 -15.68
N SER A 315 41.92 7.45 -15.34
CA SER A 315 43.14 7.00 -14.66
C SER A 315 44.36 7.20 -15.58
N GLY A 316 44.26 6.82 -16.88
CA GLY A 316 45.29 7.05 -17.89
C GLY A 316 45.62 8.52 -18.09
N ALA A 317 44.61 9.35 -18.35
CA ALA A 317 44.79 10.78 -18.55
C ALA A 317 45.43 11.49 -17.34
N LEU A 318 45.08 11.07 -16.10
CA LEU A 318 45.67 11.63 -14.89
C LEU A 318 47.15 11.24 -14.75
N ARG A 319 47.54 10.01 -15.13
CA ARG A 319 48.94 9.56 -15.13
C ARG A 319 49.74 10.31 -16.17
N ASP A 320 49.25 10.40 -17.40
CA ASP A 320 49.92 11.11 -18.51
C ASP A 320 50.18 12.59 -18.14
N MET A 321 49.17 13.25 -17.57
CA MET A 321 49.29 14.63 -17.11
C MET A 321 50.33 14.78 -16.00
N THR A 322 50.43 13.82 -15.13
CA THR A 322 51.40 13.83 -14.01
C THR A 322 52.81 13.57 -14.51
N ASP A 323 53.00 12.62 -15.41
CA ASP A 323 54.29 12.30 -16.01
C ASP A 323 54.83 13.47 -16.86
N ALA A 324 53.96 14.14 -17.63
CA ALA A 324 54.32 15.34 -18.38
C ALA A 324 54.71 16.53 -17.47
N ARG A 325 54.13 16.63 -16.26
CA ARG A 325 54.51 17.66 -15.28
C ARG A 325 55.89 17.39 -14.68
N TRP A 326 56.19 16.15 -14.34
CA TRP A 326 57.50 15.75 -13.80
C TRP A 326 58.64 15.87 -14.83
N GLY A 327 58.38 15.46 -16.08
CA GLY A 327 59.37 15.58 -17.17
C GLY A 327 59.77 17.07 -17.42
N ARG A 328 58.87 18.02 -17.17
CA ARG A 328 59.22 19.46 -17.30
C ARG A 328 59.97 20.03 -16.06
N MET A 329 59.82 19.42 -14.90
CA MET A 329 60.60 19.85 -13.70
C MET A 329 62.02 19.27 -13.66
N ASP A 330 62.26 18.13 -14.33
CA ASP A 330 63.59 17.51 -14.44
C ASP A 330 64.45 18.18 -15.56
N ALA A 331 63.85 19.02 -16.42
CA ALA A 331 64.52 19.71 -17.53
C ALA A 331 64.96 21.15 -17.20
N ILE A 332 64.73 21.60 -15.98
CA ILE A 332 65.16 22.88 -15.45
C ILE A 332 66.22 22.67 -14.37
#